data_5e7f5765e26973e3173a1e22b91fd1c4
#
_entry.id   5e7f5765e26973e3173a1e22b91fd1c4
#
_cell.length_a   1.000
_cell.length_b   1.000
_cell.length_c   1.000
_cell.angle_alpha   90.00
_cell.angle_beta   90.00
_cell.angle_gamma   90.00
#
_symmetry.space_group_name_H-M   'P 1'
#
loop_
_entity.id
_entity.type
_entity.pdbx_description
1 polymer ?
#
loop_
_entity_poly.entity_id
_entity_poly.type
_entity_poly.pdbx_seq_one_letter_code
_entity_poly.pdbx_strand_id
1 'polypeptide(L)'
;MISVFLVEDEFIVREGIKNINWEAHGLSFVGEASDGELAFPLIKKKHPDIVITDICMPFMDGLELSRLIKKELPQTKILILSGHEEFEYAKDAIQIGVEEYLLKPINSDELLQVVRRAADKITEERQAGRRDREDEAGEKERREHATVSYTHL
;
A
#
# COMPACT_ATOMS: atom_id res chain seq x y z
N MET A 1 9.19 -3.92 -9.53
CA MET A 1 9.05 -4.48 -8.18
C MET A 1 8.07 -3.68 -7.36
N ILE A 2 7.30 -4.34 -6.55
CA ILE A 2 6.41 -3.68 -5.59
C ILE A 2 7.25 -3.03 -4.49
N SER A 3 7.01 -1.76 -4.23
CA SER A 3 7.81 -0.97 -3.28
C SER A 3 7.14 -0.88 -1.92
N VAL A 4 7.96 -0.95 -0.87
CA VAL A 4 7.53 -0.95 0.53
C VAL A 4 8.19 0.19 1.29
N PHE A 5 7.40 0.93 2.06
CA PHE A 5 7.87 2.00 2.93
C PHE A 5 7.44 1.68 4.37
N LEU A 6 8.32 1.94 5.34
CA LEU A 6 8.08 1.61 6.75
C LEU A 6 8.01 2.85 7.62
N VAL A 7 6.99 2.94 8.47
CA VAL A 7 6.89 3.98 9.49
C VAL A 7 6.80 3.32 10.86
N GLU A 8 7.84 3.46 11.66
CA GLU A 8 7.96 2.82 12.97
C GLU A 8 8.85 3.67 13.88
N ASP A 9 8.35 4.04 15.05
CA ASP A 9 9.09 4.90 15.97
C ASP A 9 10.14 4.14 16.80
N GLU A 10 9.95 2.84 17.04
CA GLU A 10 10.92 2.04 17.78
C GLU A 10 12.07 1.60 16.89
N PHE A 11 13.27 2.06 17.24
CA PHE A 11 14.47 1.80 16.44
C PHE A 11 14.72 0.30 16.20
N ILE A 12 14.62 -0.51 17.26
CA ILE A 12 14.90 -1.95 17.16
C ILE A 12 13.90 -2.65 16.24
N VAL A 13 12.63 -2.31 16.37
CA VAL A 13 11.56 -2.87 15.49
C VAL A 13 11.80 -2.43 14.05
N ARG A 14 12.10 -1.15 13.85
CA ARG A 14 12.34 -0.61 12.51
C ARG A 14 13.53 -1.28 11.84
N GLU A 15 14.65 -1.44 12.55
CA GLU A 15 15.83 -2.12 12.02
C GLU A 15 15.54 -3.59 11.71
N GLY A 16 14.79 -4.29 12.56
CA GLY A 16 14.42 -5.68 12.34
C GLY A 16 13.62 -5.86 11.04
N ILE A 17 12.67 -4.98 10.81
CA ILE A 17 11.84 -5.03 9.59
C ILE A 17 12.66 -4.62 8.36
N LYS A 18 13.46 -3.57 8.49
CA LYS A 18 14.34 -3.10 7.41
C LYS A 18 15.30 -4.18 6.93
N ASN A 19 15.82 -5.00 7.86
CA ASN A 19 16.81 -6.03 7.56
C ASN A 19 16.22 -7.31 6.96
N ILE A 20 14.90 -7.39 6.78
CA ILE A 20 14.29 -8.48 6.04
C ILE A 20 14.82 -8.43 4.61
N ASN A 21 15.11 -9.59 4.02
CA ASN A 21 15.59 -9.65 2.64
C ASN A 21 14.42 -9.46 1.67
N TRP A 22 13.99 -8.23 1.51
CA TRP A 22 12.85 -7.86 0.67
C TRP A 22 13.06 -8.25 -0.79
N GLU A 23 14.28 -8.06 -1.30
CA GLU A 23 14.59 -8.35 -2.71
C GLU A 23 14.44 -9.82 -3.05
N ALA A 24 14.76 -10.72 -2.11
CA ALA A 24 14.58 -12.15 -2.32
C ALA A 24 13.11 -12.53 -2.51
N HIS A 25 12.19 -11.67 -2.12
CA HIS A 25 10.75 -11.89 -2.24
C HIS A 25 10.11 -11.03 -3.32
N GLY A 26 10.91 -10.43 -4.19
CA GLY A 26 10.40 -9.60 -5.27
C GLY A 26 9.89 -8.24 -4.85
N LEU A 27 10.35 -7.76 -3.68
CA LEU A 27 9.91 -6.50 -3.09
C LEU A 27 11.09 -5.53 -2.98
N SER A 28 10.80 -4.24 -3.03
CA SER A 28 11.81 -3.20 -2.94
C SER A 28 11.55 -2.33 -1.71
N PHE A 29 12.46 -2.34 -0.74
CA PHE A 29 12.35 -1.48 0.43
C PHE A 29 12.89 -0.09 0.06
N VAL A 30 12.00 0.90 -0.02
CA VAL A 30 12.34 2.21 -0.59
C VAL A 30 12.52 3.32 0.43
N GLY A 31 12.17 3.12 1.67
CA GLY A 31 12.37 4.15 2.69
C GLY A 31 11.75 3.83 4.03
N GLU A 32 12.12 4.65 5.01
CA GLU A 32 11.63 4.52 6.37
C GLU A 32 11.52 5.89 7.03
N ALA A 33 10.69 5.97 8.06
CA ALA A 33 10.57 7.15 8.89
C ALA A 33 10.18 6.74 10.31
N SER A 34 10.48 7.60 11.28
CA SER A 34 10.20 7.32 12.70
C SER A 34 8.85 7.81 13.18
N ASP A 35 8.14 8.61 12.40
CA ASP A 35 6.80 9.08 12.71
C ASP A 35 6.05 9.47 11.44
N GLY A 36 4.74 9.71 11.59
CA GLY A 36 3.88 10.03 10.44
C GLY A 36 4.15 11.39 9.82
N GLU A 37 4.56 12.36 10.63
CA GLU A 37 4.85 13.70 10.13
C GLU A 37 6.07 13.72 9.23
N LEU A 38 7.13 12.99 9.60
CA LEU A 38 8.32 12.81 8.75
C LEU A 38 8.01 11.92 7.54
N ALA A 39 7.16 10.91 7.73
CA ALA A 39 6.86 9.94 6.69
C ALA A 39 6.09 10.52 5.52
N PHE A 40 5.09 11.33 5.79
CA PHE A 40 4.14 11.73 4.75
C PHE A 40 4.78 12.44 3.54
N PRO A 41 5.66 13.43 3.73
CA PRO A 41 6.33 14.05 2.59
C PRO A 41 7.17 13.06 1.76
N LEU A 42 7.82 12.12 2.44
CA LEU A 42 8.63 11.09 1.77
C LEU A 42 7.74 10.11 0.99
N ILE A 43 6.61 9.72 1.56
CA ILE A 43 5.64 8.85 0.92
C ILE A 43 5.05 9.53 -0.31
N LYS A 44 4.71 10.80 -0.21
CA LYS A 44 4.21 11.58 -1.37
C LYS A 44 5.23 11.65 -2.50
N LYS A 45 6.50 11.78 -2.15
CA LYS A 45 7.58 11.85 -3.14
C LYS A 45 7.85 10.50 -3.78
N LYS A 46 7.89 9.44 -2.99
CA LYS A 46 8.30 8.12 -3.46
C LYS A 46 7.16 7.28 -4.04
N HIS A 47 5.92 7.60 -3.72
CA HIS A 47 4.75 6.84 -4.15
C HIS A 47 4.92 5.31 -3.92
N PRO A 48 5.19 4.87 -2.68
CA PRO A 48 5.35 3.44 -2.43
C PRO A 48 4.03 2.70 -2.69
N ASP A 49 4.15 1.45 -3.07
CA ASP A 49 2.97 0.61 -3.31
C ASP A 49 2.35 0.15 -2.01
N ILE A 50 3.17 -0.12 -1.01
CA ILE A 50 2.75 -0.60 0.30
C ILE A 50 3.41 0.27 1.38
N VAL A 51 2.62 0.72 2.35
CA VAL A 51 3.13 1.39 3.55
C VAL A 51 2.81 0.51 4.75
N ILE A 52 3.84 0.15 5.50
CA ILE A 52 3.70 -0.52 6.80
C ILE A 52 3.87 0.56 7.84
N THR A 53 2.88 0.77 8.71
CA THR A 53 2.95 1.80 9.74
C THR A 53 2.54 1.28 11.10
N ASP A 54 3.25 1.72 12.13
CA ASP A 54 2.80 1.58 13.51
C ASP A 54 1.59 2.51 13.70
N ILE A 55 0.77 2.23 14.70
CA ILE A 55 -0.40 3.05 14.99
C ILE A 55 -0.07 4.18 15.97
N CYS A 56 0.62 3.87 17.05
CA CYS A 56 0.97 4.85 18.09
C CYS A 56 2.37 5.40 17.86
N MET A 57 2.43 6.61 17.37
CA MET A 57 3.67 7.33 17.10
C MET A 57 3.53 8.79 17.54
N PRO A 58 4.66 9.45 17.90
CA PRO A 58 4.59 10.88 18.25
C PRO A 58 4.22 11.73 17.03
N PHE A 59 3.66 12.89 17.28
CA PHE A 59 3.28 13.93 16.32
C PHE A 59 2.11 13.56 15.44
N MET A 60 2.24 12.55 14.61
CA MET A 60 1.16 12.06 13.75
C MET A 60 1.08 10.54 13.90
N ASP A 61 -0.06 10.03 14.37
CA ASP A 61 -0.26 8.59 14.53
C ASP A 61 -0.53 7.89 13.19
N GLY A 62 -0.55 6.55 13.23
CA GLY A 62 -0.73 5.75 12.01
C GLY A 62 -2.12 5.89 11.39
N LEU A 63 -3.15 6.22 12.17
CA LEU A 63 -4.49 6.45 11.63
C LEU A 63 -4.57 7.76 10.86
N GLU A 64 -4.03 8.83 11.41
CA GLU A 64 -3.96 10.11 10.70
C GLU A 64 -3.14 9.99 9.41
N LEU A 65 -1.98 9.33 9.51
CA LEU A 65 -1.15 9.07 8.35
C LEU A 65 -1.91 8.28 7.29
N SER A 66 -2.64 7.25 7.71
CA SER A 66 -3.43 6.41 6.80
C SER A 66 -4.53 7.22 6.10
N ARG A 67 -5.21 8.11 6.81
CA ARG A 67 -6.23 9.00 6.21
C ARG A 67 -5.62 9.89 5.14
N LEU A 68 -4.45 10.48 5.42
CA LEU A 68 -3.76 11.32 4.46
C LEU A 68 -3.29 10.54 3.23
N ILE A 69 -2.75 9.35 3.44
CA ILE A 69 -2.31 8.49 2.34
C ILE A 69 -3.52 8.12 1.46
N LYS A 70 -4.63 7.72 2.06
CA LYS A 70 -5.83 7.36 1.29
C LYS A 70 -6.40 8.52 0.51
N LYS A 71 -6.29 9.72 1.04
CA LYS A 71 -6.74 10.93 0.35
C LYS A 71 -5.84 11.31 -0.83
N GLU A 72 -4.53 11.28 -0.63
CA GLU A 72 -3.56 11.74 -1.63
C GLU A 72 -3.06 10.63 -2.56
N LEU A 73 -2.97 9.40 -2.07
CA LEU A 73 -2.46 8.25 -2.79
C LEU A 73 -3.41 7.05 -2.58
N PRO A 74 -4.62 7.11 -3.15
CA PRO A 74 -5.66 6.11 -2.83
C PRO A 74 -5.30 4.68 -3.25
N GLN A 75 -4.33 4.50 -4.13
CA GLN A 75 -3.91 3.17 -4.58
C GLN A 75 -2.86 2.53 -3.67
N THR A 76 -2.24 3.29 -2.78
CA THR A 76 -1.26 2.75 -1.84
C THR A 76 -1.97 1.85 -0.83
N LYS A 77 -1.47 0.64 -0.65
CA LYS A 77 -1.99 -0.30 0.35
C LYS A 77 -1.33 -0.01 1.68
N ILE A 78 -2.11 -0.01 2.76
CA ILE A 78 -1.62 0.30 4.10
C ILE A 78 -1.76 -0.93 4.98
N LEU A 79 -0.66 -1.30 5.64
CA LEU A 79 -0.63 -2.36 6.65
C LEU A 79 -0.33 -1.72 7.99
N ILE A 80 -1.20 -1.90 8.98
CA ILE A 80 -0.99 -1.32 10.30
C ILE A 80 -0.49 -2.37 11.27
N LEU A 81 0.54 -2.01 12.03
CA LEU A 81 1.06 -2.80 13.15
C LEU A 81 0.63 -2.15 14.46
N SER A 82 0.03 -2.92 15.36
CA SER A 82 -0.55 -2.38 16.58
C SER A 82 -0.25 -3.27 17.78
N GLY A 83 -0.17 -2.66 18.96
CA GLY A 83 -0.08 -3.40 20.22
C GLY A 83 -1.43 -3.98 20.65
N HIS A 84 -1.41 -4.84 21.67
CA HIS A 84 -2.59 -5.60 22.10
C HIS A 84 -3.77 -4.77 22.58
N GLU A 85 -3.53 -3.58 23.12
CA GLU A 85 -4.55 -2.79 23.79
C GLU A 85 -5.25 -1.78 22.88
N GLU A 86 -5.00 -1.87 21.57
CA GLU A 86 -5.45 -0.87 20.62
C GLU A 86 -6.64 -1.32 19.77
N PHE A 87 -7.51 -2.14 20.37
CA PHE A 87 -8.68 -2.69 19.67
C PHE A 87 -9.60 -1.62 19.10
N GLU A 88 -9.76 -0.50 19.79
CA GLU A 88 -10.58 0.62 19.33
C GLU A 88 -10.07 1.17 17.99
N TYR A 89 -8.77 1.15 17.78
CA TYR A 89 -8.18 1.64 16.55
C TYR A 89 -8.44 0.73 15.34
N ALA A 90 -8.69 -0.56 15.59
CA ALA A 90 -8.99 -1.49 14.50
C ALA A 90 -10.25 -1.11 13.74
N LYS A 91 -11.27 -0.62 14.43
CA LYS A 91 -12.52 -0.16 13.80
C LYS A 91 -12.25 1.03 12.89
N ASP A 92 -11.49 2.01 13.38
CA ASP A 92 -11.15 3.20 12.62
C ASP A 92 -10.30 2.84 11.39
N ALA A 93 -9.35 1.92 11.56
CA ALA A 93 -8.52 1.44 10.48
C ALA A 93 -9.34 0.80 9.35
N ILE A 94 -10.32 -0.02 9.72
CA ILE A 94 -11.22 -0.64 8.74
C ILE A 94 -12.02 0.42 7.99
N GLN A 95 -12.52 1.43 8.68
CA GLN A 95 -13.28 2.52 8.06
C GLN A 95 -12.42 3.35 7.10
N ILE A 96 -11.15 3.56 7.44
CA ILE A 96 -10.20 4.27 6.58
C ILE A 96 -9.92 3.46 5.31
N GLY A 97 -10.01 2.14 5.39
CA GLY A 97 -9.75 1.26 4.25
C GLY A 97 -8.32 0.75 4.20
N VAL A 98 -7.70 0.51 5.36
CA VAL A 98 -6.39 -0.14 5.39
C VAL A 98 -6.51 -1.59 4.91
N GLU A 99 -5.45 -2.12 4.33
CA GLU A 99 -5.46 -3.47 3.77
C GLU A 99 -5.45 -4.55 4.84
N GLU A 100 -4.61 -4.36 5.86
CA GLU A 100 -4.48 -5.30 6.96
C GLU A 100 -4.17 -4.59 8.26
N TYR A 101 -4.62 -5.17 9.37
CA TYR A 101 -4.34 -4.70 10.72
C TYR A 101 -3.71 -5.86 11.49
N LEU A 102 -2.45 -5.71 11.86
CA LEU A 102 -1.65 -6.77 12.45
C LEU A 102 -1.28 -6.46 13.90
N LEU A 103 -1.31 -7.47 14.75
CA LEU A 103 -0.93 -7.32 16.16
C LEU A 103 0.54 -7.62 16.38
N LYS A 104 1.20 -6.75 17.12
CA LYS A 104 2.57 -6.99 17.61
C LYS A 104 2.54 -7.96 18.79
N PRO A 105 3.59 -8.78 18.99
CA PRO A 105 4.77 -8.91 18.14
C PRO A 105 4.46 -9.75 16.90
N ILE A 106 4.97 -9.34 15.75
CA ILE A 106 4.83 -10.10 14.52
C ILE A 106 6.23 -10.55 14.06
N ASN A 107 6.36 -11.81 13.67
CA ASN A 107 7.63 -12.29 13.14
C ASN A 107 7.79 -11.94 11.66
N SER A 108 9.02 -12.03 11.18
CA SER A 108 9.34 -11.67 9.80
C SER A 108 8.59 -12.49 8.77
N ASP A 109 8.38 -13.78 9.03
CA ASP A 109 7.67 -14.66 8.11
C ASP A 109 6.19 -14.29 7.97
N GLU A 110 5.54 -13.99 9.10
CA GLU A 110 4.14 -13.53 9.08
C GLU A 110 4.01 -12.21 8.35
N LEU A 111 4.90 -11.27 8.63
CA LEU A 111 4.88 -9.96 7.97
C LEU A 111 5.08 -10.12 6.46
N LEU A 112 6.04 -10.94 6.05
CA LEU A 112 6.28 -11.20 4.64
C LEU A 112 5.08 -11.83 3.94
N GLN A 113 4.38 -12.77 4.59
CA GLN A 113 3.18 -13.37 4.03
C GLN A 113 2.11 -12.32 3.77
N VAL A 114 1.89 -11.42 4.71
CA VAL A 114 0.88 -10.36 4.58
C VAL A 114 1.29 -9.36 3.48
N VAL A 115 2.55 -8.96 3.46
CA VAL A 115 3.06 -8.04 2.44
C VAL A 115 2.96 -8.67 1.05
N ARG A 116 3.29 -9.95 0.92
CA ARG A 116 3.18 -10.66 -0.37
C ARG A 116 1.74 -10.76 -0.85
N ARG A 117 0.78 -11.01 0.06
CA ARG A 117 -0.64 -11.00 -0.32
C ARG A 117 -1.07 -9.63 -0.84
N ALA A 118 -0.65 -8.56 -0.17
CA ALA A 118 -0.94 -7.21 -0.62
C ALA A 118 -0.27 -6.92 -1.98
N ALA A 119 0.97 -7.37 -2.17
CA ALA A 119 1.69 -7.22 -3.42
C ALA A 119 1.01 -7.96 -4.56
N ASP A 120 0.55 -9.19 -4.32
CA ASP A 120 -0.17 -9.98 -5.32
C ASP A 120 -1.47 -9.30 -5.71
N LYS A 121 -2.17 -8.74 -4.74
CA LYS A 121 -3.41 -8.01 -4.98
C LYS A 121 -3.17 -6.77 -5.85
N ILE A 122 -2.10 -6.03 -5.59
CA ILE A 122 -1.72 -4.87 -6.40
C ILE A 122 -1.42 -5.32 -7.83
N THR A 123 -0.68 -6.40 -7.99
CA THR A 123 -0.33 -6.95 -9.30
C THR A 123 -1.59 -7.35 -10.08
N GLU A 124 -2.52 -8.04 -9.43
CA GLU A 124 -3.80 -8.44 -10.03
C GLU A 124 -4.62 -7.21 -10.45
N GLU A 125 -4.71 -6.21 -9.60
CA GLU A 125 -5.44 -4.97 -9.89
C GLU A 125 -4.83 -4.25 -11.10
N ARG A 126 -3.51 -4.20 -11.19
CA ARG A 126 -2.80 -3.60 -12.33
C ARG A 126 -3.02 -4.38 -13.61
N GLN A 127 -3.01 -5.71 -13.55
CA GLN A 127 -3.28 -6.56 -14.70
C GLN A 127 -4.72 -6.43 -15.17
N ALA A 128 -5.67 -6.39 -14.24
CA ALA A 128 -7.09 -6.17 -14.56
C ALA A 128 -7.29 -4.80 -15.22
N GLY A 129 -6.70 -3.75 -14.66
CA GLY A 129 -6.77 -2.40 -15.23
C GLY A 129 -6.15 -2.34 -16.64
N ARG A 130 -5.05 -3.06 -16.88
CA ARG A 130 -4.44 -3.15 -18.20
C ARG A 130 -5.34 -3.87 -19.18
N ARG A 131 -5.95 -4.99 -18.80
CA ARG A 131 -6.88 -5.73 -19.65
C ARG A 131 -8.07 -4.89 -20.03
N ASP A 132 -8.66 -4.17 -19.09
CA ASP A 132 -9.79 -3.28 -19.34
C ASP A 132 -9.43 -2.20 -20.34
N ARG A 133 -8.25 -1.59 -20.22
CA ARG A 133 -7.79 -0.60 -21.17
C ARG A 133 -7.55 -1.17 -22.57
N GLU A 134 -6.99 -2.36 -22.66
CA GLU A 134 -6.77 -3.05 -23.93
C GLU A 134 -8.09 -3.41 -24.59
N ASP A 135 -9.07 -3.87 -23.83
CA ASP A 135 -10.41 -4.18 -24.32
C ASP A 135 -11.12 -2.92 -24.82
N GLU A 136 -11.04 -1.83 -24.08
CA GLU A 136 -11.59 -0.54 -24.51
C GLU A 136 -10.95 -0.04 -25.79
N ALA A 137 -9.63 -0.14 -25.91
CA ALA A 137 -8.90 0.23 -27.12
C ALA A 137 -9.32 -0.62 -28.30
N GLY A 138 -9.47 -1.94 -28.10
CA GLY A 138 -9.93 -2.85 -29.13
C GLY A 138 -11.34 -2.53 -29.60
N GLU A 139 -12.26 -2.24 -28.68
CA GLU A 139 -13.63 -1.83 -29.01
C GLU A 139 -13.65 -0.50 -29.78
N LYS A 140 -12.82 0.44 -29.38
CA LYS A 140 -12.72 1.73 -30.06
C LYS A 140 -12.24 1.56 -31.49
N GLU A 141 -11.24 0.74 -31.74
CA GLU A 141 -10.76 0.44 -33.06
C GLU A 141 -11.85 -0.21 -33.93
N ARG A 142 -12.58 -1.17 -33.37
CA ARG A 142 -13.70 -1.79 -34.07
C ARG A 142 -14.79 -0.79 -34.41
N ARG A 143 -15.10 0.13 -33.53
CA ARG A 143 -16.09 1.20 -33.76
C ARG A 143 -15.62 2.13 -34.86
N GLU A 144 -14.37 2.50 -34.88
CA GLU A 144 -13.79 3.39 -35.89
C GLU A 144 -13.87 2.73 -37.27
N HIS A 145 -13.59 1.45 -37.39
CA HIS A 145 -13.76 0.71 -38.65
C HIS A 145 -15.23 0.63 -39.06
N ALA A 146 -16.12 0.40 -38.11
CA ALA A 146 -17.56 0.40 -38.37
C ALA A 146 -18.04 1.79 -38.79
N THR A 147 -17.49 2.83 -38.22
CA THR A 147 -17.86 4.23 -38.48
C THR A 147 -17.58 4.62 -39.93
N VAL A 148 -16.57 4.07 -40.56
CA VAL A 148 -16.34 4.26 -41.98
C VAL A 148 -17.55 3.82 -42.78
N SER A 149 -18.28 2.81 -42.32
CA SER A 149 -19.47 2.30 -42.97
C SER A 149 -20.75 2.96 -42.51
N TYR A 150 -20.84 3.31 -41.19
CA TYR A 150 -22.08 3.76 -40.58
C TYR A 150 -22.10 5.22 -40.20
N THR A 151 -21.04 5.90 -40.37
CA THR A 151 -20.93 7.24 -39.94
C THR A 151 -20.94 7.40 -38.44
N HIS A 152 -21.03 6.62 -37.69
CA HIS A 152 -20.75 6.71 -36.43
C HIS A 152 -21.49 6.22 -35.43
N LEU A 153 -21.13 6.18 -34.47
CA LEU A 153 -21.90 5.97 -33.32
C LEU A 153 -21.33 6.60 -32.11
#